data_a7980cefb3a82a3087c508a9fe387958
#
_entry.id   a7980cefb3a82a3087c508a9fe387958
#
_cell.length_a   1.000
_cell.length_b   1.000
_cell.length_c   1.000
_cell.angle_alpha   90.00
_cell.angle_beta   90.00
_cell.angle_gamma   90.00
#
_symmetry.space_group_name_H-M   'P 1'
#
loop_
_entity.id
_entity.type
_entity.pdbx_description
1 polymer ?
#
loop_
_entity_poly.entity_id
_entity_poly.type
_entity_poly.pdbx_seq_one_letter_code
_entity_poly.pdbx_strand_id
1 'polypeptide(L)'
;MLEEQGSTYLDHEVLLSGHGISIGVKLFRFLKNKGWDTELVEVGANGSYVITGNKHGALVYLEKLLGKPLHWNICMLHLCELPLRALIRELDGGTSGPFTLKGPIGSTLNEDLTELEAIEFSNIPNPDFPQVAEEEGYKLSKDQSYLYQMTKAVIEGHVPEELLNEEPGNLNHSRWVILAN
;
A
#
# COMPACT_ATOMS: atom_id res chain seq x y z
N MET A 1 -9.08 10.29 -27.44
CA MET A 1 -8.10 9.22 -27.19
C MET A 1 -7.09 9.84 -26.23
N LEU A 2 -7.16 9.51 -24.95
CA LEU A 2 -6.14 9.91 -24.01
C LEU A 2 -5.01 8.91 -24.18
N GLU A 3 -3.90 9.32 -24.78
CA GLU A 3 -2.68 8.53 -24.74
C GLU A 3 -2.14 8.58 -23.32
N GLU A 4 -2.12 7.47 -22.64
CA GLU A 4 -1.29 7.29 -21.47
C GLU A 4 0.17 7.31 -21.91
N GLN A 5 0.75 8.47 -21.89
CA GLN A 5 2.19 8.56 -21.96
C GLN A 5 2.74 7.95 -20.68
N GLY A 6 3.70 7.07 -20.81
CA GLY A 6 4.32 6.37 -19.68
C GLY A 6 4.77 7.35 -18.59
N SER A 7 4.88 6.85 -17.37
CA SER A 7 5.28 7.64 -16.20
C SER A 7 6.56 8.42 -16.47
N THR A 8 6.49 9.73 -16.32
CA THR A 8 7.64 10.62 -16.49
C THR A 8 8.05 11.17 -15.14
N TYR A 9 9.31 11.01 -14.77
CA TYR A 9 9.87 11.69 -13.61
C TYR A 9 9.91 13.19 -13.91
N LEU A 10 9.22 13.98 -13.08
CA LEU A 10 9.12 15.43 -13.27
C LEU A 10 10.21 16.19 -12.51
N ASP A 11 10.33 15.92 -11.22
CA ASP A 11 11.30 16.58 -10.34
C ASP A 11 11.24 15.99 -8.93
N HIS A 12 12.12 16.47 -8.05
CA HIS A 12 12.09 16.21 -6.62
C HIS A 12 12.35 17.51 -5.86
N GLU A 13 11.78 17.60 -4.66
CA GLU A 13 11.90 18.77 -3.82
C GLU A 13 12.38 18.41 -2.43
N VAL A 14 13.43 19.09 -1.97
CA VAL A 14 13.91 18.96 -0.60
C VAL A 14 13.01 19.77 0.33
N LEU A 15 12.45 19.09 1.33
CA LEU A 15 11.56 19.70 2.31
C LEU A 15 12.36 20.14 3.55
N LEU A 16 12.09 21.34 4.03
CA LEU A 16 12.62 21.82 5.31
C LEU A 16 11.90 21.19 6.51
N SER A 17 10.70 20.66 6.28
CA SER A 17 9.85 20.05 7.31
C SER A 17 8.90 19.04 6.68
N GLY A 18 8.67 17.93 7.37
CA GLY A 18 7.71 16.89 6.99
C GLY A 18 6.24 17.20 7.30
N HIS A 19 5.89 18.43 7.70
CA HIS A 19 4.50 18.79 7.97
C HIS A 19 3.70 18.96 6.68
N GLY A 20 2.41 18.60 6.71
CA GLY A 20 1.53 18.67 5.54
C GLY A 20 1.47 20.06 4.91
N ILE A 21 1.46 21.14 5.71
CA ILE A 21 1.49 22.50 5.18
C ILE A 21 2.76 22.80 4.37
N SER A 22 3.93 22.34 4.83
CA SER A 22 5.20 22.56 4.12
C SER A 22 5.21 21.83 2.78
N ILE A 23 4.68 20.61 2.75
CA ILE A 23 4.55 19.80 1.54
C ILE A 23 3.55 20.47 0.58
N GLY A 24 2.35 20.82 1.06
CA GLY A 24 1.32 21.45 0.23
C GLY A 24 1.75 22.78 -0.40
N VAL A 25 2.41 23.65 0.37
CA VAL A 25 2.96 24.92 -0.13
C VAL A 25 4.04 24.68 -1.18
N LYS A 26 4.90 23.68 -0.97
CA LYS A 26 5.99 23.37 -1.90
C LYS A 26 5.43 22.83 -3.22
N LEU A 27 4.48 21.91 -3.16
CA LEU A 27 3.78 21.38 -4.33
C LEU A 27 3.06 22.49 -5.10
N PHE A 28 2.35 23.38 -4.42
CA PHE A 28 1.70 24.51 -5.06
C PHE A 28 2.69 25.41 -5.81
N ARG A 29 3.82 25.75 -5.20
CA ARG A 29 4.87 26.56 -5.85
C ARG A 29 5.44 25.84 -7.07
N PHE A 30 5.70 24.55 -6.97
CA PHE A 30 6.16 23.74 -8.09
C PHE A 30 5.16 23.79 -9.26
N LEU A 31 3.88 23.53 -9.00
CA LEU A 31 2.83 23.55 -10.02
C LEU A 31 2.71 24.95 -10.66
N LYS A 32 2.72 25.98 -9.86
CA LYS A 32 2.64 27.38 -10.33
C LYS A 32 3.83 27.75 -11.22
N ASN A 33 5.04 27.33 -10.84
CA ASN A 33 6.24 27.60 -11.64
C ASN A 33 6.20 26.86 -13.00
N LYS A 34 5.50 25.72 -13.09
CA LYS A 34 5.28 24.98 -14.34
C LYS A 34 4.05 25.47 -15.13
N GLY A 35 3.22 26.33 -14.55
CA GLY A 35 1.96 26.77 -15.16
C GLY A 35 0.86 25.70 -15.15
N TRP A 36 0.93 24.70 -14.26
CA TRP A 36 -0.01 23.58 -14.17
C TRP A 36 -1.05 23.73 -13.06
N ASP A 37 -0.97 24.78 -12.28
CA ASP A 37 -1.85 25.06 -11.13
C ASP A 37 -3.33 25.15 -11.51
N THR A 38 -3.64 25.67 -12.68
CA THR A 38 -5.04 25.79 -13.18
C THR A 38 -5.56 24.48 -13.78
N GLU A 39 -4.71 23.64 -14.32
CA GLU A 39 -5.09 22.43 -15.08
C GLU A 39 -5.10 21.16 -14.24
N LEU A 40 -4.42 21.17 -13.08
CA LEU A 40 -4.37 20.00 -12.20
C LEU A 40 -5.78 19.58 -11.77
N VAL A 41 -6.18 18.35 -12.07
CA VAL A 41 -7.49 17.79 -11.74
C VAL A 41 -7.37 16.68 -10.70
N GLU A 42 -6.30 15.91 -10.76
CA GLU A 42 -6.08 14.71 -9.95
C GLU A 42 -4.68 14.68 -9.35
N VAL A 43 -4.57 14.09 -8.16
CA VAL A 43 -3.29 13.87 -7.49
C VAL A 43 -3.22 12.48 -6.89
N GLY A 44 -2.17 11.74 -7.24
CA GLY A 44 -1.83 10.47 -6.63
C GLY A 44 -0.97 10.63 -5.39
N ALA A 45 -1.29 9.94 -4.30
CA ALA A 45 -0.53 10.02 -3.06
C ALA A 45 -0.66 8.77 -2.20
N ASN A 46 0.24 8.61 -1.23
CA ASN A 46 0.05 7.61 -0.19
C ASN A 46 -1.00 8.07 0.83
N GLY A 47 -1.57 7.11 1.57
CA GLY A 47 -2.61 7.36 2.57
C GLY A 47 -2.10 7.88 3.91
N SER A 48 -0.84 8.35 4.04
CA SER A 48 -0.32 8.85 5.32
C SER A 48 -1.09 10.08 5.78
N TYR A 49 -1.27 10.21 7.11
CA TYR A 49 -2.00 11.34 7.70
C TYR A 49 -1.39 12.70 7.36
N VAL A 50 -0.07 12.76 7.18
CA VAL A 50 0.63 13.99 6.74
C VAL A 50 0.19 14.43 5.35
N ILE A 51 -0.17 13.48 4.48
CA ILE A 51 -0.62 13.77 3.10
C ILE A 51 -2.14 13.97 3.06
N THR A 52 -2.91 13.06 3.65
CA THR A 52 -4.37 12.97 3.47
C THR A 52 -5.20 13.45 4.67
N GLY A 53 -4.54 13.86 5.76
CA GLY A 53 -5.24 14.31 6.96
C GLY A 53 -6.24 15.44 6.67
N ASN A 54 -7.49 15.28 7.13
CA ASN A 54 -8.63 16.12 6.78
C ASN A 54 -8.53 17.61 7.19
N LYS A 55 -7.64 17.96 8.10
CA LYS A 55 -7.44 19.35 8.57
C LYS A 55 -6.07 19.90 8.17
N HIS A 56 -5.04 19.08 8.25
CA HIS A 56 -3.64 19.50 8.15
C HIS A 56 -2.83 18.68 7.15
N GLY A 57 -3.49 17.86 6.32
CA GLY A 57 -2.84 17.11 5.26
C GLY A 57 -2.34 18.00 4.12
N ALA A 58 -1.28 17.56 3.45
CA ALA A 58 -0.67 18.30 2.35
C ALA A 58 -1.65 18.58 1.22
N LEU A 59 -2.52 17.61 0.89
CA LEU A 59 -3.52 17.76 -0.17
C LEU A 59 -4.59 18.80 0.18
N VAL A 60 -5.01 18.88 1.44
CA VAL A 60 -5.94 19.91 1.92
C VAL A 60 -5.34 21.32 1.78
N TYR A 61 -4.06 21.47 2.10
CA TYR A 61 -3.38 22.76 1.88
C TYR A 61 -3.19 23.08 0.41
N LEU A 62 -2.90 22.05 -0.41
CA LEU A 62 -2.78 22.23 -1.85
C LEU A 62 -4.10 22.72 -2.45
N GLU A 63 -5.22 22.07 -2.16
CA GLU A 63 -6.56 22.48 -2.61
C GLU A 63 -6.92 23.92 -2.18
N LYS A 64 -6.62 24.28 -0.92
CA LYS A 64 -6.83 25.65 -0.43
C LYS A 64 -6.04 26.68 -1.22
N LEU A 65 -4.80 26.37 -1.59
CA LEU A 65 -3.94 27.28 -2.36
C LEU A 65 -4.34 27.36 -3.83
N LEU A 66 -4.83 26.25 -4.40
CA LEU A 66 -5.36 26.17 -5.76
C LEU A 66 -6.76 26.84 -5.87
N GLY A 67 -7.48 26.97 -4.76
CA GLY A 67 -8.85 27.47 -4.73
C GLY A 67 -9.88 26.52 -5.35
N LYS A 68 -9.54 25.23 -5.49
CA LYS A 68 -10.42 24.21 -6.08
C LYS A 68 -10.15 22.82 -5.47
N PRO A 69 -11.15 21.91 -5.45
CA PRO A 69 -10.97 20.54 -5.04
C PRO A 69 -10.19 19.77 -6.12
N LEU A 70 -9.54 18.69 -5.68
CA LEU A 70 -8.85 17.71 -6.54
C LEU A 70 -9.44 16.33 -6.34
N HIS A 71 -9.34 15.47 -7.34
CA HIS A 71 -9.55 14.04 -7.16
C HIS A 71 -8.31 13.43 -6.50
N TRP A 72 -8.51 12.78 -5.36
CA TRP A 72 -7.42 12.12 -4.62
C TRP A 72 -7.36 10.64 -4.99
N ASN A 73 -6.32 10.25 -5.68
CA ASN A 73 -6.02 8.84 -5.95
C ASN A 73 -5.09 8.31 -4.87
N ILE A 74 -5.66 7.69 -3.84
CA ILE A 74 -4.90 7.22 -2.69
C ILE A 74 -4.42 5.79 -2.90
N CYS A 75 -3.14 5.57 -2.61
CA CYS A 75 -2.50 4.27 -2.75
C CYS A 75 -3.24 3.18 -1.95
N MET A 76 -3.81 2.22 -2.67
CA MET A 76 -4.57 1.11 -2.09
C MET A 76 -3.70 0.21 -1.21
N LEU A 77 -2.43 0.03 -1.53
CA LEU A 77 -1.49 -0.75 -0.71
C LEU A 77 -1.40 -0.20 0.72
N HIS A 78 -1.34 1.13 0.85
CA HIS A 78 -1.32 1.75 2.17
C HIS A 78 -2.66 1.58 2.92
N LEU A 79 -3.79 1.67 2.22
CA LEU A 79 -5.10 1.48 2.84
C LEU A 79 -5.31 0.03 3.31
N CYS A 80 -4.85 -0.94 2.53
CA CYS A 80 -4.92 -2.37 2.90
C CYS A 80 -3.99 -2.71 4.07
N GLU A 81 -2.87 -2.02 4.22
CA GLU A 81 -1.93 -2.20 5.33
C GLU A 81 -2.51 -1.77 6.69
N LEU A 82 -3.37 -0.76 6.73
CA LEU A 82 -3.83 -0.17 7.99
C LEU A 82 -4.61 -1.14 8.89
N PRO A 83 -5.59 -1.91 8.41
CA PRO A 83 -6.30 -2.89 9.22
C PRO A 83 -5.36 -3.98 9.77
N LEU A 84 -4.48 -4.52 8.94
CA LEU A 84 -3.52 -5.54 9.34
C LEU A 84 -2.55 -4.99 10.39
N ARG A 85 -2.04 -3.78 10.19
CA ARG A 85 -1.19 -3.09 11.17
C ARG A 85 -1.91 -2.86 12.50
N ALA A 86 -3.20 -2.50 12.45
CA ALA A 86 -4.00 -2.34 13.66
C ALA A 86 -4.15 -3.66 14.41
N LEU A 87 -4.42 -4.76 13.71
CA LEU A 87 -4.50 -6.09 14.27
C LEU A 87 -3.17 -6.52 14.92
N ILE A 88 -2.07 -6.39 14.20
CA ILE A 88 -0.74 -6.74 14.74
C ILE A 88 -0.43 -5.91 16.00
N ARG A 89 -0.76 -4.63 16.01
CA ARG A 89 -0.54 -3.78 17.20
C ARG A 89 -1.40 -4.20 18.40
N GLU A 90 -2.58 -4.72 18.15
CA GLU A 90 -3.45 -5.25 19.22
C GLU A 90 -2.88 -6.56 19.79
N LEU A 91 -2.37 -7.44 18.94
CA LEU A 91 -1.86 -8.75 19.31
C LEU A 91 -0.43 -8.72 19.86
N ASP A 92 0.44 -7.90 19.31
CA ASP A 92 1.89 -7.86 19.61
C ASP A 92 2.32 -6.62 20.40
N GLY A 93 1.48 -5.58 20.46
CA GLY A 93 1.80 -4.30 21.08
C GLY A 93 2.41 -3.29 20.11
N GLY A 94 3.00 -2.23 20.68
CA GLY A 94 3.53 -1.12 19.89
C GLY A 94 4.76 -1.51 19.07
N THR A 95 4.72 -1.28 17.75
CA THR A 95 5.85 -1.48 16.85
C THR A 95 6.11 -0.26 15.99
N SER A 96 7.37 0.02 15.68
CA SER A 96 7.79 1.08 14.75
C SER A 96 7.90 0.63 13.29
N GLY A 97 7.80 -0.67 13.03
CA GLY A 97 7.84 -1.25 11.70
C GLY A 97 7.73 -2.78 11.71
N PRO A 98 7.64 -3.40 10.55
CA PRO A 98 7.41 -4.83 10.42
C PRO A 98 8.51 -5.71 11.02
N PHE A 99 9.73 -5.19 11.10
CA PHE A 99 10.89 -5.93 11.66
C PHE A 99 11.16 -5.58 13.13
N THR A 100 10.24 -4.88 13.80
CA THR A 100 10.42 -4.44 15.19
C THR A 100 9.33 -4.96 16.12
N LEU A 101 8.74 -6.10 15.78
CA LEU A 101 7.79 -6.84 16.60
C LEU A 101 8.50 -7.40 17.84
N LYS A 102 7.92 -7.21 19.03
CA LYS A 102 8.55 -7.55 20.32
C LYS A 102 7.64 -8.29 21.29
N GLY A 103 6.38 -8.43 20.94
CA GLY A 103 5.40 -9.15 21.72
C GLY A 103 5.35 -10.63 21.35
N PRO A 104 4.20 -11.30 21.60
CA PRO A 104 4.05 -12.73 21.29
C PRO A 104 4.37 -13.12 19.87
N ILE A 105 3.94 -12.32 18.87
CA ILE A 105 4.24 -12.57 17.45
C ILE A 105 5.74 -12.41 17.21
N GLY A 106 6.34 -11.33 17.69
CA GLY A 106 7.78 -11.08 17.52
C GLY A 106 8.65 -12.14 18.19
N SER A 107 8.22 -12.69 19.30
CA SER A 107 8.92 -13.79 19.97
C SER A 107 8.90 -15.05 19.10
N THR A 108 7.71 -15.41 18.58
CA THR A 108 7.54 -16.60 17.73
C THR A 108 8.33 -16.49 16.43
N LEU A 109 8.36 -15.32 15.80
CA LEU A 109 9.12 -15.09 14.56
C LEU A 109 10.64 -15.27 14.72
N ASN A 110 11.16 -15.23 15.94
CA ASN A 110 12.58 -15.48 16.24
C ASN A 110 12.87 -16.97 16.56
N GLU A 111 11.85 -17.80 16.62
CA GLU A 111 11.95 -19.24 16.82
C GLU A 111 12.01 -19.99 15.49
N ASP A 112 12.29 -21.28 15.52
CA ASP A 112 12.22 -22.10 14.32
C ASP A 112 10.76 -22.37 13.94
N LEU A 113 10.28 -21.66 12.91
CA LEU A 113 8.89 -21.75 12.47
C LEU A 113 8.51 -23.14 11.91
N THR A 114 9.48 -23.97 11.58
CA THR A 114 9.23 -25.33 11.10
C THR A 114 8.70 -26.27 12.19
N GLU A 115 8.90 -25.91 13.44
CA GLU A 115 8.38 -26.65 14.61
C GLU A 115 6.95 -26.24 14.99
N LEU A 116 6.38 -25.21 14.37
CA LEU A 116 5.03 -24.79 14.65
C LEU A 116 4.01 -25.75 14.03
N GLU A 117 3.02 -26.11 14.83
CA GLU A 117 1.89 -26.92 14.34
C GLU A 117 1.04 -26.09 13.37
N ALA A 118 0.74 -26.66 12.21
CA ALA A 118 -0.11 -26.00 11.22
C ALA A 118 -1.53 -25.79 11.79
N ILE A 119 -1.99 -24.54 11.77
CA ILE A 119 -3.34 -24.19 12.21
C ILE A 119 -4.30 -24.43 11.05
N GLU A 120 -5.33 -25.25 11.29
CA GLU A 120 -6.43 -25.39 10.34
C GLU A 120 -7.15 -24.06 10.18
N PHE A 121 -7.38 -23.65 8.94
CA PHE A 121 -8.16 -22.45 8.65
C PHE A 121 -9.45 -22.81 7.89
N SER A 122 -10.49 -21.99 8.13
CA SER A 122 -11.75 -22.09 7.38
C SER A 122 -11.69 -21.20 6.15
N ASN A 123 -12.19 -21.70 5.03
CA ASN A 123 -12.29 -20.90 3.83
C ASN A 123 -13.21 -19.68 4.01
N ILE A 124 -12.89 -18.59 3.32
CA ILE A 124 -13.70 -17.36 3.27
C ILE A 124 -14.25 -17.25 1.85
N PRO A 125 -15.47 -17.75 1.58
CA PRO A 125 -16.02 -17.74 0.24
C PRO A 125 -16.19 -16.33 -0.30
N ASN A 126 -15.72 -16.09 -1.52
CA ASN A 126 -15.98 -14.85 -2.24
C ASN A 126 -16.34 -15.16 -3.69
N PRO A 127 -17.66 -15.23 -4.03
CA PRO A 127 -18.11 -15.56 -5.38
C PRO A 127 -17.73 -14.49 -6.41
N ASP A 128 -17.49 -13.26 -5.97
CA ASP A 128 -17.13 -12.12 -6.84
C ASP A 128 -15.61 -11.94 -6.98
N PHE A 129 -14.82 -12.92 -6.55
CA PHE A 129 -13.37 -12.83 -6.69
C PHE A 129 -12.95 -12.78 -8.16
N PRO A 130 -12.23 -11.74 -8.58
CA PRO A 130 -11.88 -11.56 -9.97
C PRO A 130 -10.97 -12.69 -10.47
N GLN A 131 -11.35 -13.29 -11.60
CA GLN A 131 -10.48 -14.22 -12.29
C GLN A 131 -9.51 -13.41 -13.16
N VAL A 132 -8.22 -13.51 -12.85
CA VAL A 132 -7.18 -12.91 -13.71
C VAL A 132 -6.98 -13.86 -14.89
N ALA A 133 -7.50 -13.49 -16.05
CA ALA A 133 -7.28 -14.24 -17.26
C ALA A 133 -5.83 -14.01 -17.73
N GLU A 134 -5.06 -15.08 -17.81
CA GLU A 134 -3.69 -15.05 -18.39
C GLU A 134 -3.68 -14.59 -19.86
N GLU A 135 -4.83 -14.61 -20.53
CA GLU A 135 -4.98 -14.37 -21.95
C GLU A 135 -4.94 -12.88 -22.34
N GLU A 136 -5.12 -11.95 -21.42
CA GLU A 136 -5.20 -10.51 -21.76
C GLU A 136 -3.88 -9.74 -21.64
N GLY A 137 -2.74 -10.41 -21.54
CA GLY A 137 -1.42 -9.75 -21.49
C GLY A 137 -1.13 -9.00 -20.17
N TYR A 138 -1.98 -9.09 -19.20
CA TYR A 138 -1.75 -8.60 -17.86
C TYR A 138 -0.77 -9.53 -17.15
N LYS A 139 0.49 -9.16 -17.13
CA LYS A 139 1.48 -9.84 -16.29
C LYS A 139 1.47 -9.22 -14.91
N LEU A 140 0.96 -9.96 -13.94
CA LEU A 140 1.13 -9.63 -12.54
C LEU A 140 2.63 -9.60 -12.19
N SER A 141 3.04 -8.66 -11.35
CA SER A 141 4.35 -8.74 -10.72
C SER A 141 4.41 -9.95 -9.78
N LYS A 142 5.62 -10.40 -9.39
CA LYS A 142 5.80 -11.58 -8.53
C LYS A 142 5.01 -11.46 -7.23
N ASP A 143 5.04 -10.31 -6.59
CA ASP A 143 4.29 -9.99 -5.36
C ASP A 143 2.77 -9.95 -5.59
N GLN A 144 2.31 -9.44 -6.72
CA GLN A 144 0.88 -9.45 -7.08
C GLN A 144 0.39 -10.87 -7.38
N SER A 145 1.18 -11.69 -8.07
CA SER A 145 0.89 -13.10 -8.31
C SER A 145 0.78 -13.87 -6.99
N TYR A 146 1.76 -13.69 -6.12
CA TYR A 146 1.74 -14.30 -4.79
C TYR A 146 0.49 -13.92 -3.99
N LEU A 147 0.15 -12.62 -3.93
CA LEU A 147 -1.09 -12.16 -3.29
C LEU A 147 -2.34 -12.81 -3.87
N TYR A 148 -2.43 -12.85 -5.19
CA TYR A 148 -3.57 -13.44 -5.89
C TYR A 148 -3.74 -14.91 -5.52
N GLN A 149 -2.66 -15.69 -5.53
CA GLN A 149 -2.66 -17.10 -5.19
C GLN A 149 -3.00 -17.35 -3.70
N MET A 150 -2.43 -16.54 -2.79
CA MET A 150 -2.76 -16.59 -1.36
C MET A 150 -4.24 -16.30 -1.12
N THR A 151 -4.77 -15.26 -1.78
CA THR A 151 -6.19 -14.92 -1.65
C THR A 151 -7.09 -16.04 -2.18
N LYS A 152 -6.71 -16.63 -3.31
CA LYS A 152 -7.40 -17.78 -3.89
C LYS A 152 -7.39 -18.99 -2.95
N ALA A 153 -6.25 -19.30 -2.36
CA ALA A 153 -6.11 -20.37 -1.38
C ALA A 153 -7.03 -20.19 -0.15
N VAL A 154 -7.15 -18.96 0.35
CA VAL A 154 -8.08 -18.62 1.46
C VAL A 154 -9.54 -18.80 1.04
N ILE A 155 -9.90 -18.43 -0.17
CA ILE A 155 -11.27 -18.56 -0.69
C ILE A 155 -11.63 -20.05 -0.90
N GLU A 156 -10.71 -20.82 -1.45
CA GLU A 156 -10.90 -22.25 -1.74
C GLU A 156 -10.74 -23.14 -0.50
N GLY A 157 -10.09 -22.63 0.55
CA GLY A 157 -9.78 -23.41 1.76
C GLY A 157 -8.68 -24.45 1.54
N HIS A 158 -7.85 -24.28 0.51
CA HIS A 158 -6.79 -25.18 0.15
C HIS A 158 -5.56 -24.42 -0.34
N VAL A 159 -4.40 -24.75 0.20
CA VAL A 159 -3.11 -24.16 -0.21
C VAL A 159 -2.44 -25.11 -1.20
N PRO A 160 -2.22 -24.69 -2.46
CA PRO A 160 -1.45 -25.48 -3.43
C PRO A 160 -0.01 -25.71 -2.96
N GLU A 161 0.54 -26.88 -3.26
CA GLU A 161 1.92 -27.24 -2.85
C GLU A 161 2.96 -26.28 -3.45
N GLU A 162 2.72 -25.79 -4.65
CA GLU A 162 3.58 -24.82 -5.33
C GLU A 162 3.69 -23.52 -4.52
N LEU A 163 2.58 -23.07 -3.93
CA LEU A 163 2.52 -21.84 -3.16
C LEU A 163 3.30 -21.91 -1.84
N LEU A 164 3.42 -23.10 -1.25
CA LEU A 164 4.21 -23.32 -0.02
C LEU A 164 5.70 -23.05 -0.22
N ASN A 165 6.18 -23.21 -1.44
CA ASN A 165 7.58 -23.02 -1.81
C ASN A 165 7.83 -21.71 -2.58
N GLU A 166 6.79 -20.89 -2.79
CA GLU A 166 6.89 -19.65 -3.53
C GLU A 166 7.26 -18.49 -2.59
N GLU A 167 8.33 -17.79 -2.92
CA GLU A 167 8.68 -16.57 -2.22
C GLU A 167 7.85 -15.37 -2.74
N PRO A 168 7.35 -14.51 -1.85
CA PRO A 168 6.47 -13.38 -2.22
C PRO A 168 7.11 -12.33 -3.14
N GLY A 169 8.40 -12.43 -3.41
CA GLY A 169 9.14 -11.49 -4.21
C GLY A 169 9.79 -10.38 -3.38
N ASN A 170 10.01 -9.22 -3.99
CA ASN A 170 10.67 -8.11 -3.30
C ASN A 170 9.70 -7.39 -2.36
N LEU A 171 9.83 -7.64 -1.07
CA LEU A 171 8.97 -7.08 -0.03
C LEU A 171 9.04 -5.55 0.11
N ASN A 172 10.05 -4.90 -0.45
CA ASN A 172 10.18 -3.44 -0.40
C ASN A 172 9.03 -2.70 -1.11
N HIS A 173 8.34 -3.37 -2.02
CA HIS A 173 7.20 -2.81 -2.74
C HIS A 173 5.84 -3.32 -2.25
N SER A 174 5.83 -4.36 -1.42
CA SER A 174 4.62 -5.08 -0.99
C SER A 174 4.43 -4.96 0.52
N ARG A 175 4.12 -3.77 1.01
CA ARG A 175 4.01 -3.48 2.46
C ARG A 175 3.08 -4.42 3.20
N TRP A 176 1.95 -4.77 2.61
CA TRP A 176 0.99 -5.69 3.23
C TRP A 176 1.57 -7.11 3.39
N VAL A 177 2.41 -7.58 2.47
CA VAL A 177 3.07 -8.89 2.56
C VAL A 177 4.10 -8.88 3.68
N ILE A 178 4.84 -7.78 3.87
CA ILE A 178 5.81 -7.63 4.97
C ILE A 178 5.14 -7.81 6.35
N LEU A 179 3.88 -7.44 6.47
CA LEU A 179 3.14 -7.56 7.73
C LEU A 179 2.42 -8.90 7.87
N ALA A 180 2.21 -9.64 6.78
CA ALA A 180 1.55 -10.93 6.76
C ALA A 180 2.53 -12.11 6.85
N ASN A 181 3.76 -11.91 6.41
CA ASN A 181 4.86 -12.88 6.52
C ASN A 181 5.69 -12.61 7.77
#